data_ac83b4b329ccf188198c2c05312352f2
#
_entry.id   ac83b4b329ccf188198c2c05312352f2
#
_cell.length_a   1.000
_cell.length_b   1.000
_cell.length_c   1.000
_cell.angle_alpha   90.00
_cell.angle_beta   90.00
_cell.angle_gamma   90.00
#
_symmetry.space_group_name_H-M   'P 1'
#
loop_
_entity.id
_entity.type
_entity.pdbx_description
1 polymer ?
#
loop_
_entity_poly.entity_id
_entity_poly.type
_entity_poly.pdbx_seq_one_letter_code
_entity_poly.pdbx_strand_id
1 'polypeptide(L)'
;MNDANKKELMNSDIKIINRRNGRSYSVRNNRKRFFYPNEWMKFYDALNNKQKISFDVLVGTGARINEAIHIKGGDLDFGRNTIILRVTKVKARKGEKNPQPRTIKVSTQLMRKLRKHVIDKNTGNEDYLGLLSAPAAHIALKKTLQRIGIKDWYMFSLHNIRKSHGTWLNAIGVQMAEICLRLGHDYNTFLKDYGSPEIFDFKDKQNIRLVLGDLYQR
;
A
#
# COMPACT_ATOMS: atom_id res chain seq x y z
N MET A 1 27.71 6.37 13.01
CA MET A 1 26.75 5.60 13.84
C MET A 1 27.22 4.16 13.79
N ASN A 2 27.75 3.63 14.94
CA ASN A 2 28.38 2.32 15.00
C ASN A 2 27.38 1.18 14.75
N ASP A 3 27.82 0.12 14.07
CA ASP A 3 27.00 -1.07 13.76
C ASP A 3 26.40 -1.75 15.01
N ALA A 4 27.00 -1.57 16.18
CA ALA A 4 26.46 -2.01 17.47
C ALA A 4 25.16 -1.28 17.85
N ASN A 5 25.11 0.04 17.74
CA ASN A 5 23.89 0.85 17.97
C ASN A 5 22.77 0.52 16.97
N LYS A 6 23.14 0.07 15.76
CA LYS A 6 22.19 -0.36 14.74
C LYS A 6 21.55 -1.70 15.08
N LYS A 7 22.32 -2.61 15.70
CA LYS A 7 21.82 -3.90 16.19
C LYS A 7 20.93 -3.76 17.44
N GLU A 8 21.25 -2.86 18.35
CA GLU A 8 20.45 -2.61 19.56
C GLU A 8 19.10 -1.98 19.23
N LEU A 9 19.06 -0.95 18.36
CA LEU A 9 17.81 -0.38 17.85
C LEU A 9 16.97 -1.38 17.03
N MET A 10 17.61 -2.33 16.34
CA MET A 10 16.92 -3.41 15.63
C MET A 10 16.33 -4.47 16.57
N ASN A 11 16.94 -4.71 17.75
CA ASN A 11 16.49 -5.76 18.68
C ASN A 11 15.32 -5.32 19.56
N SER A 12 15.18 -4.03 19.89
CA SER A 12 14.11 -3.53 20.77
C SER A 12 12.71 -3.64 20.16
N ASP A 13 12.63 -3.66 18.82
CA ASP A 13 11.35 -3.69 18.09
C ASP A 13 10.99 -5.07 17.51
N ILE A 14 11.80 -6.09 17.78
CA ILE A 14 11.59 -7.45 17.26
C ILE A 14 11.06 -8.35 18.37
N LYS A 15 9.77 -8.67 18.32
CA LYS A 15 9.18 -9.71 19.16
C LYS A 15 9.39 -11.07 18.50
N ILE A 16 10.04 -12.00 19.20
CA ILE A 16 10.17 -13.39 18.76
C ILE A 16 8.96 -14.17 19.25
N ILE A 17 8.28 -14.84 18.34
CA ILE A 17 7.17 -15.75 18.66
C ILE A 17 7.59 -17.15 18.29
N ASN A 18 7.63 -18.03 19.29
CA ASN A 18 7.82 -19.47 19.10
C ASN A 18 6.47 -20.12 18.82
N ARG A 19 6.36 -20.83 17.71
CA ARG A 19 5.13 -21.56 17.36
C ARG A 19 5.25 -23.03 17.76
N ARG A 20 4.10 -23.71 17.90
CA ARG A 20 4.02 -25.14 18.25
C ARG A 20 4.74 -26.07 17.27
N ASN A 21 5.10 -25.61 16.07
CA ASN A 21 5.89 -26.36 15.10
C ASN A 21 7.43 -26.31 15.36
N GLY A 22 7.87 -25.82 16.51
CA GLY A 22 9.28 -25.67 16.88
C GLY A 22 10.03 -24.54 16.14
N ARG A 23 9.36 -23.75 15.30
CA ARG A 23 9.99 -22.64 14.56
C ARG A 23 9.78 -21.33 15.28
N SER A 24 10.83 -20.53 15.33
CA SER A 24 10.80 -19.16 15.85
C SER A 24 10.59 -18.17 14.70
N TYR A 25 9.71 -17.21 14.91
CA TYR A 25 9.38 -16.15 13.94
C TYR A 25 9.61 -14.79 14.58
N SER A 26 10.36 -13.93 13.92
CA SER A 26 10.49 -12.53 14.32
C SER A 26 9.27 -11.74 13.85
N VAL A 27 8.57 -11.09 14.77
CA VAL A 27 7.44 -10.19 14.48
C VAL A 27 7.88 -8.77 14.78
N ARG A 28 8.00 -7.97 13.74
CA ARG A 28 8.31 -6.54 13.87
C ARG A 28 7.07 -5.77 14.31
N ASN A 29 7.24 -4.88 15.27
CA ASN A 29 6.17 -3.97 15.67
C ASN A 29 6.13 -2.75 14.72
N ASN A 30 5.70 -2.97 13.48
CA ASN A 30 5.57 -1.91 12.48
C ASN A 30 4.12 -1.34 12.37
N ARG A 31 3.25 -1.66 13.33
CA ARG A 31 1.83 -1.27 13.29
C ARG A 31 1.63 0.24 13.21
N LYS A 32 2.53 1.03 13.82
CA LYS A 32 2.45 2.49 13.85
C LYS A 32 3.14 3.16 12.65
N ARG A 33 3.98 2.43 11.88
CA ARG A 33 4.73 3.02 10.77
C ARG A 33 3.88 3.13 9.49
N PHE A 34 3.95 4.29 8.85
CA PHE A 34 3.42 4.61 7.53
C PHE A 34 4.40 5.60 6.86
N PHE A 35 4.23 5.88 5.58
CA PHE A 35 5.03 6.90 4.91
C PHE A 35 4.49 8.29 5.22
N TYR A 36 5.37 9.20 5.61
CA TYR A 36 5.09 10.61 5.43
C TYR A 36 5.14 10.96 3.94
N PRO A 37 4.37 11.97 3.47
CA PRO A 37 4.31 12.30 2.05
C PRO A 37 5.67 12.58 1.42
N ASN A 38 6.55 13.31 2.11
CA ASN A 38 7.92 13.60 1.67
C ASN A 38 8.82 12.37 1.58
N GLU A 39 8.65 11.39 2.49
CA GLU A 39 9.36 10.11 2.43
C GLU A 39 8.90 9.29 1.22
N TRP A 40 7.57 9.30 0.97
CA TRP A 40 7.01 8.63 -0.20
C TRP A 40 7.53 9.23 -1.50
N MET A 41 7.56 10.55 -1.63
CA MET A 41 8.07 11.23 -2.83
C MET A 41 9.53 10.86 -3.09
N LYS A 42 10.40 10.95 -2.07
CA LYS A 42 11.80 10.52 -2.17
C LYS A 42 11.94 9.05 -2.57
N PHE A 43 11.11 8.18 -1.97
CA PHE A 43 11.08 6.76 -2.30
C PHE A 43 10.65 6.55 -3.75
N TYR A 44 9.56 7.20 -4.18
CA TYR A 44 9.02 7.05 -5.52
C TYR A 44 9.97 7.56 -6.61
N ASP A 45 10.64 8.68 -6.38
CA ASP A 45 11.63 9.24 -7.32
C ASP A 45 12.82 8.30 -7.54
N ALA A 46 13.21 7.57 -6.51
CA ALA A 46 14.30 6.61 -6.57
C ALA A 46 13.94 5.27 -7.22
N LEU A 47 12.67 5.03 -7.57
CA LEU A 47 12.22 3.82 -8.26
C LEU A 47 12.50 3.90 -9.77
N ASN A 48 12.76 2.75 -10.38
CA ASN A 48 12.76 2.64 -11.85
C ASN A 48 11.32 2.54 -12.41
N ASN A 49 11.17 2.75 -13.72
CA ASN A 49 9.84 2.78 -14.36
C ASN A 49 9.03 1.50 -14.18
N LYS A 50 9.68 0.32 -14.19
CA LYS A 50 9.03 -0.97 -13.97
C LYS A 50 8.48 -1.11 -12.55
N GLN A 51 9.19 -0.52 -11.57
CA GLN A 51 8.75 -0.52 -10.18
C GLN A 51 7.64 0.51 -9.95
N LYS A 52 7.74 1.70 -10.55
CA LYS A 52 6.80 2.81 -10.35
C LYS A 52 5.36 2.39 -10.54
N ILE A 53 5.02 1.68 -11.61
CA ILE A 53 3.62 1.29 -11.87
C ILE A 53 3.05 0.39 -10.75
N SER A 54 3.86 -0.53 -10.21
CA SER A 54 3.42 -1.40 -9.11
C SER A 54 3.17 -0.61 -7.82
N PHE A 55 4.03 0.34 -7.51
CA PHE A 55 3.88 1.20 -6.34
C PHE A 55 2.80 2.27 -6.52
N ASP A 56 2.58 2.77 -7.75
CA ASP A 56 1.43 3.63 -8.10
C ASP A 56 0.11 2.92 -7.81
N VAL A 57 -0.02 1.65 -8.23
CA VAL A 57 -1.22 0.85 -7.94
C VAL A 57 -1.40 0.68 -6.43
N LEU A 58 -0.35 0.30 -5.70
CA LEU A 58 -0.45 0.08 -4.25
C LEU A 58 -0.86 1.34 -3.50
N VAL A 59 -0.22 2.49 -3.78
CA VAL A 59 -0.54 3.74 -3.08
C VAL A 59 -1.84 4.37 -3.54
N GLY A 60 -2.16 4.30 -4.82
CA GLY A 60 -3.38 4.89 -5.37
C GLY A 60 -4.66 4.12 -5.06
N THR A 61 -4.54 2.82 -4.80
CA THR A 61 -5.69 1.96 -4.49
C THR A 61 -5.81 1.60 -3.02
N GLY A 62 -4.70 1.61 -2.28
CA GLY A 62 -4.61 1.03 -0.96
C GLY A 62 -4.79 -0.50 -0.93
N ALA A 63 -4.68 -1.18 -2.07
CA ALA A 63 -4.84 -2.62 -2.19
C ALA A 63 -3.81 -3.39 -1.35
N ARG A 64 -4.17 -4.60 -0.92
CA ARG A 64 -3.17 -5.57 -0.46
C ARG A 64 -2.33 -6.01 -1.65
N ILE A 65 -1.05 -6.33 -1.43
CA ILE A 65 -0.17 -6.76 -2.53
C ILE A 65 -0.77 -7.92 -3.33
N ASN A 66 -1.35 -8.90 -2.66
CA ASN A 66 -1.98 -10.03 -3.35
C ASN A 66 -3.25 -9.63 -4.13
N GLU A 67 -3.97 -8.59 -3.71
CA GLU A 67 -5.07 -8.03 -4.51
C GLU A 67 -4.52 -7.32 -5.74
N ALA A 68 -3.45 -6.53 -5.58
CA ALA A 68 -2.85 -5.76 -6.66
C ALA A 68 -2.26 -6.65 -7.78
N ILE A 69 -1.49 -7.68 -7.43
CA ILE A 69 -0.86 -8.56 -8.44
C ILE A 69 -1.85 -9.42 -9.23
N HIS A 70 -3.08 -9.55 -8.74
CA HIS A 70 -4.15 -10.30 -9.42
C HIS A 70 -5.15 -9.39 -10.16
N ILE A 71 -4.85 -8.10 -10.33
CA ILE A 71 -5.65 -7.23 -11.20
C ILE A 71 -5.42 -7.65 -12.65
N LYS A 72 -6.52 -7.88 -13.37
CA LYS A 72 -6.53 -8.19 -14.80
C LYS A 72 -6.83 -6.94 -15.63
N GLY A 73 -6.54 -6.98 -16.93
CA GLY A 73 -6.92 -5.91 -17.85
C GLY A 73 -8.42 -5.59 -17.83
N GLY A 74 -9.26 -6.62 -17.78
CA GLY A 74 -10.72 -6.50 -17.69
C GLY A 74 -11.27 -5.99 -16.36
N ASP A 75 -10.42 -5.86 -15.31
CA ASP A 75 -10.80 -5.27 -14.04
C ASP A 75 -10.71 -3.72 -14.05
N LEU A 76 -10.24 -3.12 -15.16
CA LEU A 76 -10.04 -1.68 -15.32
C LEU A 76 -11.19 -1.07 -16.13
N ASP A 77 -11.98 -0.20 -15.52
CA ASP A 77 -12.95 0.64 -16.24
C ASP A 77 -12.34 2.03 -16.48
N PHE A 78 -11.82 2.22 -17.69
CA PHE A 78 -11.20 3.48 -18.10
C PHE A 78 -12.19 4.64 -18.30
N GLY A 79 -13.48 4.34 -18.45
CA GLY A 79 -14.53 5.35 -18.59
C GLY A 79 -14.92 5.96 -17.24
N ARG A 80 -14.97 5.11 -16.20
CA ARG A 80 -15.36 5.51 -14.85
C ARG A 80 -14.19 5.73 -13.89
N ASN A 81 -12.96 5.45 -14.33
CA ASN A 81 -11.76 5.46 -13.49
C ASN A 81 -11.92 4.53 -12.27
N THR A 82 -12.39 3.31 -12.48
CA THR A 82 -12.56 2.34 -11.42
C THR A 82 -11.76 1.06 -11.65
N ILE A 83 -11.40 0.40 -10.56
CA ILE A 83 -10.67 -0.87 -10.54
C ILE A 83 -11.43 -1.86 -9.66
N ILE A 84 -11.63 -3.08 -10.15
CA ILE A 84 -12.16 -4.19 -9.38
C ILE A 84 -11.00 -4.87 -8.64
N LEU A 85 -11.03 -4.83 -7.31
CA LEU A 85 -10.10 -5.56 -6.46
C LEU A 85 -10.73 -6.89 -6.04
N ARG A 86 -10.18 -7.98 -6.55
CA ARG A 86 -10.60 -9.34 -6.21
C ARG A 86 -9.95 -9.78 -4.91
N VAL A 87 -10.70 -10.51 -4.10
CA VAL A 87 -10.17 -11.01 -2.85
C VAL A 87 -9.42 -12.31 -3.08
N THR A 88 -8.18 -12.35 -2.63
CA THR A 88 -7.26 -13.47 -2.82
C THR A 88 -7.16 -14.43 -1.63
N LYS A 89 -7.90 -14.19 -0.54
CA LYS A 89 -7.94 -15.12 0.59
C LYS A 89 -8.90 -16.27 0.31
N VAL A 90 -8.35 -17.45 0.15
CA VAL A 90 -9.04 -18.69 -0.26
C VAL A 90 -9.85 -19.35 0.86
N LYS A 91 -9.72 -18.94 2.12
CA LYS A 91 -10.47 -19.54 3.25
C LYS A 91 -11.07 -18.46 4.13
N ALA A 92 -12.40 -18.31 4.06
CA ALA A 92 -13.15 -17.71 5.14
C ALA A 92 -12.98 -18.58 6.41
N ARG A 93 -12.86 -17.96 7.58
CA ARG A 93 -12.99 -18.70 8.84
C ARG A 93 -14.40 -19.27 8.92
N LYS A 94 -14.57 -20.41 9.63
CA LYS A 94 -15.87 -21.05 9.82
C LYS A 94 -16.87 -19.99 10.34
N GLY A 95 -17.91 -19.70 9.57
CA GLY A 95 -18.92 -18.66 9.90
C GLY A 95 -18.69 -17.26 9.30
N GLU A 96 -17.54 -16.97 8.66
CA GLU A 96 -17.33 -15.71 7.94
C GLU A 96 -17.85 -15.83 6.48
N LYS A 97 -18.57 -14.79 6.02
CA LYS A 97 -18.92 -14.67 4.59
C LYS A 97 -17.63 -14.53 3.77
N ASN A 98 -17.57 -15.22 2.64
CA ASN A 98 -16.46 -15.03 1.68
C ASN A 98 -16.34 -13.54 1.34
N PRO A 99 -15.13 -12.96 1.48
CA PRO A 99 -14.95 -11.55 1.18
C PRO A 99 -15.28 -11.29 -0.30
N GLN A 100 -16.16 -10.32 -0.53
CA GLN A 100 -16.62 -9.98 -1.88
C GLN A 100 -15.59 -9.08 -2.61
N PRO A 101 -15.49 -9.19 -3.94
CA PRO A 101 -14.76 -8.21 -4.75
C PRO A 101 -15.32 -6.81 -4.46
N ARG A 102 -14.45 -5.81 -4.51
CA ARG A 102 -14.87 -4.42 -4.36
C ARG A 102 -14.38 -3.58 -5.52
N THR A 103 -15.26 -2.70 -6.00
CA THR A 103 -14.91 -1.70 -7.00
C THR A 103 -14.49 -0.43 -6.30
N ILE A 104 -13.32 0.09 -6.66
CA ILE A 104 -12.79 1.33 -6.10
C ILE A 104 -12.55 2.35 -7.20
N LYS A 105 -12.87 3.61 -6.92
CA LYS A 105 -12.50 4.73 -7.78
C LYS A 105 -11.03 5.08 -7.59
N VAL A 106 -10.32 5.41 -8.66
CA VAL A 106 -8.93 5.85 -8.62
C VAL A 106 -8.77 7.19 -9.35
N SER A 107 -7.63 7.86 -9.17
CA SER A 107 -7.37 9.12 -9.86
C SER A 107 -7.25 8.94 -11.37
N THR A 108 -7.60 10.00 -12.10
CA THR A 108 -7.42 10.05 -13.57
C THR A 108 -5.94 9.85 -13.95
N GLN A 109 -5.01 10.36 -13.12
CA GLN A 109 -3.57 10.19 -13.35
C GLN A 109 -3.16 8.72 -13.26
N LEU A 110 -3.61 8.00 -12.22
CA LEU A 110 -3.33 6.57 -12.10
C LEU A 110 -3.93 5.80 -13.27
N MET A 111 -5.17 6.10 -13.63
CA MET A 111 -5.84 5.42 -14.73
C MET A 111 -5.16 5.65 -16.08
N ARG A 112 -4.63 6.86 -16.35
CA ARG A 112 -3.82 7.14 -17.55
C ARG A 112 -2.54 6.31 -17.57
N LYS A 113 -1.83 6.20 -16.44
CA LYS A 113 -0.62 5.36 -16.32
C LYS A 113 -0.95 3.89 -16.57
N LEU A 114 -2.06 3.40 -16.03
CA LEU A 114 -2.51 2.02 -16.25
C LEU A 114 -2.92 1.77 -17.69
N ARG A 115 -3.61 2.72 -18.33
CA ARG A 115 -3.95 2.61 -19.77
C ARG A 115 -2.69 2.49 -20.62
N LYS A 116 -1.70 3.37 -20.38
CA LYS A 116 -0.41 3.28 -21.07
C LYS A 116 0.26 1.93 -20.83
N HIS A 117 0.29 1.47 -19.58
CA HIS A 117 0.89 0.18 -19.23
C HIS A 117 0.24 -1.01 -19.92
N VAL A 118 -1.11 -1.04 -19.98
CA VAL A 118 -1.89 -2.07 -20.69
C VAL A 118 -1.57 -2.08 -22.18
N ILE A 119 -1.50 -0.90 -22.81
CA ILE A 119 -1.12 -0.75 -24.22
C ILE A 119 0.31 -1.22 -24.47
N ASP A 120 1.28 -0.71 -23.69
CA ASP A 120 2.70 -1.01 -23.84
C ASP A 120 3.00 -2.53 -23.64
N LYS A 121 2.19 -3.22 -22.84
CA LYS A 121 2.30 -4.65 -22.54
C LYS A 121 1.40 -5.54 -23.40
N ASN A 122 0.54 -4.95 -24.20
CA ASN A 122 -0.52 -5.66 -24.94
C ASN A 122 -1.33 -6.59 -24.04
N THR A 123 -1.74 -6.09 -22.86
CA THR A 123 -2.44 -6.86 -21.82
C THR A 123 -3.90 -7.05 -22.23
N GLY A 124 -4.33 -8.29 -22.42
CA GLY A 124 -5.72 -8.65 -22.69
C GLY A 124 -6.61 -8.56 -21.43
N ASN A 125 -7.92 -8.68 -21.63
CA ASN A 125 -8.89 -8.61 -20.53
C ASN A 125 -8.68 -9.69 -19.45
N GLU A 126 -8.27 -10.88 -19.83
CA GLU A 126 -8.03 -12.00 -18.91
C GLU A 126 -6.59 -12.05 -18.38
N ASP A 127 -5.69 -11.24 -18.91
CA ASP A 127 -4.30 -11.22 -18.52
C ASP A 127 -4.08 -10.34 -17.28
N TYR A 128 -3.17 -10.75 -16.42
CA TYR A 128 -2.74 -9.94 -15.30
C TYR A 128 -1.91 -8.74 -15.76
N LEU A 129 -1.98 -7.64 -15.03
CA LEU A 129 -1.21 -6.42 -15.35
C LEU A 129 0.32 -6.59 -15.33
N GLY A 130 0.84 -7.74 -14.88
CA GLY A 130 2.28 -7.99 -14.82
C GLY A 130 3.02 -7.08 -13.85
N LEU A 131 2.39 -6.73 -12.73
CA LEU A 131 3.01 -5.98 -11.64
C LEU A 131 4.11 -6.82 -10.96
N LEU A 132 4.94 -6.16 -10.15
CA LEU A 132 5.96 -6.86 -9.36
C LEU A 132 5.30 -7.92 -8.46
N SER A 133 5.86 -9.13 -8.43
CA SER A 133 5.45 -10.14 -7.45
C SER A 133 5.66 -9.64 -6.01
N ALA A 134 4.96 -10.22 -5.04
CA ALA A 134 5.06 -9.80 -3.66
C ALA A 134 6.51 -9.83 -3.11
N PRO A 135 7.33 -10.88 -3.36
CA PRO A 135 8.74 -10.87 -2.99
C PRO A 135 9.55 -9.78 -3.69
N ALA A 136 9.36 -9.60 -5.01
CA ALA A 136 10.07 -8.57 -5.77
C ALA A 136 9.73 -7.15 -5.30
N ALA A 137 8.46 -6.86 -5.06
CA ALA A 137 8.01 -5.59 -4.51
C ALA A 137 8.57 -5.34 -3.10
N HIS A 138 8.63 -6.37 -2.26
CA HIS A 138 9.22 -6.26 -0.91
C HIS A 138 10.72 -5.95 -0.96
N ILE A 139 11.47 -6.63 -1.84
CA ILE A 139 12.90 -6.38 -2.04
C ILE A 139 13.12 -4.96 -2.58
N ALA A 140 12.34 -4.54 -3.59
CA ALA A 140 12.41 -3.20 -4.16
C ALA A 140 12.15 -2.12 -3.09
N LEU A 141 11.11 -2.30 -2.27
CA LEU A 141 10.79 -1.41 -1.15
C LEU A 141 12.00 -1.26 -0.20
N LYS A 142 12.50 -2.38 0.32
CA LYS A 142 13.58 -2.36 1.31
C LYS A 142 14.88 -1.77 0.77
N LYS A 143 15.33 -2.23 -0.40
CA LYS A 143 16.56 -1.74 -1.03
C LYS A 143 16.48 -0.25 -1.34
N THR A 144 15.34 0.23 -1.83
CA THR A 144 15.17 1.64 -2.16
C THR A 144 15.16 2.51 -0.91
N LEU A 145 14.40 2.13 0.13
CA LEU A 145 14.38 2.87 1.40
C LEU A 145 15.76 2.95 2.06
N GLN A 146 16.52 1.86 2.02
CA GLN A 146 17.89 1.85 2.53
C GLN A 146 18.80 2.77 1.73
N ARG A 147 18.71 2.74 0.39
CA ARG A 147 19.52 3.57 -0.52
C ARG A 147 19.27 5.06 -0.33
N ILE A 148 18.02 5.48 -0.09
CA ILE A 148 17.68 6.90 0.14
C ILE A 148 17.87 7.34 1.59
N GLY A 149 18.44 6.49 2.45
CA GLY A 149 18.83 6.83 3.81
C GLY A 149 17.69 6.92 4.83
N ILE A 150 16.56 6.23 4.60
CA ILE A 150 15.50 6.11 5.62
C ILE A 150 16.03 5.25 6.76
N LYS A 151 16.22 5.85 7.94
CA LYS A 151 16.88 5.21 9.10
C LYS A 151 16.18 3.93 9.57
N ASP A 152 14.85 3.96 9.61
CA ASP A 152 13.99 2.87 10.05
C ASP A 152 13.40 2.05 8.87
N TRP A 153 14.13 1.98 7.75
CA TRP A 153 13.75 1.26 6.53
C TRP A 153 13.31 -0.19 6.81
N TYR A 154 13.88 -0.81 7.84
CA TYR A 154 13.59 -2.19 8.25
C TYR A 154 12.17 -2.36 8.84
N MET A 155 11.55 -1.28 9.33
CA MET A 155 10.19 -1.29 9.86
C MET A 155 9.13 -1.30 8.76
N PHE A 156 9.47 -0.87 7.53
CA PHE A 156 8.51 -0.83 6.44
C PHE A 156 8.21 -2.21 5.85
N SER A 157 6.99 -2.41 5.49
CA SER A 157 6.48 -3.54 4.70
C SER A 157 5.52 -3.01 3.63
N LEU A 158 5.12 -3.85 2.68
CA LEU A 158 4.13 -3.46 1.69
C LEU A 158 2.78 -3.06 2.31
N HIS A 159 2.46 -3.60 3.49
CA HIS A 159 1.26 -3.21 4.23
C HIS A 159 1.30 -1.77 4.73
N ASN A 160 2.49 -1.21 4.97
CA ASN A 160 2.63 0.19 5.38
C ASN A 160 2.24 1.16 4.26
N ILE A 161 2.36 0.78 2.97
CA ILE A 161 1.86 1.58 1.85
C ILE A 161 0.33 1.70 1.91
N ARG A 162 -0.36 0.58 2.14
CA ARG A 162 -1.81 0.58 2.35
C ARG A 162 -2.20 1.37 3.60
N LYS A 163 -1.41 1.29 4.66
CA LYS A 163 -1.61 2.09 5.85
C LYS A 163 -1.46 3.59 5.55
N SER A 164 -0.42 3.97 4.79
CA SER A 164 -0.24 5.36 4.34
C SER A 164 -1.45 5.85 3.56
N HIS A 165 -1.95 5.05 2.60
CA HIS A 165 -3.14 5.40 1.83
C HIS A 165 -4.34 5.73 2.74
N GLY A 166 -4.68 4.85 3.69
CA GLY A 166 -5.81 5.08 4.60
C GLY A 166 -5.60 6.29 5.53
N THR A 167 -4.40 6.43 6.11
CA THR A 167 -4.04 7.56 6.97
C THR A 167 -4.07 8.89 6.21
N TRP A 168 -3.59 8.90 4.96
CA TRP A 168 -3.61 10.09 4.10
C TRP A 168 -5.01 10.50 3.69
N LEU A 169 -5.87 9.55 3.34
CA LEU A 169 -7.28 9.84 3.04
C LEU A 169 -7.98 10.47 4.24
N ASN A 170 -7.74 9.94 5.44
CA ASN A 170 -8.27 10.51 6.67
C ASN A 170 -7.74 11.93 6.91
N ALA A 171 -6.44 12.17 6.69
CA ALA A 171 -5.80 13.48 6.87
C ALA A 171 -6.34 14.58 5.94
N ILE A 172 -6.76 14.21 4.73
CA ILE A 172 -7.37 15.15 3.76
C ILE A 172 -8.89 15.25 3.88
N GLY A 173 -9.49 14.62 4.90
CA GLY A 173 -10.90 14.78 5.25
C GLY A 173 -11.86 13.83 4.55
N VAL A 174 -11.38 12.71 3.98
CA VAL A 174 -12.28 11.68 3.43
C VAL A 174 -13.03 11.01 4.56
N GLN A 175 -14.33 10.79 4.37
CA GLN A 175 -15.17 10.17 5.38
C GLN A 175 -14.69 8.76 5.73
N MET A 176 -14.70 8.47 7.03
CA MET A 176 -14.19 7.19 7.55
C MET A 176 -14.91 5.97 6.97
N ALA A 177 -16.23 6.07 6.77
CA ALA A 177 -17.02 5.01 6.16
C ALA A 177 -16.54 4.68 4.74
N GLU A 178 -16.22 5.71 3.94
CA GLU A 178 -15.69 5.54 2.59
C GLU A 178 -14.30 4.89 2.61
N ILE A 179 -13.42 5.30 3.54
CA ILE A 179 -12.10 4.69 3.69
C ILE A 179 -12.23 3.21 4.09
N CYS A 180 -13.15 2.88 5.01
CA CYS A 180 -13.41 1.50 5.42
C CYS A 180 -13.88 0.63 4.25
N LEU A 181 -14.84 1.10 3.46
CA LEU A 181 -15.32 0.42 2.26
C LEU A 181 -14.20 0.22 1.23
N ARG A 182 -13.44 1.27 0.96
CA ARG A 182 -12.32 1.25 0.03
C ARG A 182 -11.24 0.25 0.43
N LEU A 183 -10.88 0.21 1.70
CA LEU A 183 -9.88 -0.70 2.23
C LEU A 183 -10.44 -2.10 2.53
N GLY A 184 -11.76 -2.28 2.64
CA GLY A 184 -12.38 -3.52 3.10
C GLY A 184 -11.95 -3.84 4.53
N HIS A 185 -12.11 -2.85 5.42
CA HIS A 185 -11.91 -2.95 6.87
C HIS A 185 -13.22 -2.63 7.60
N ASP A 186 -13.36 -3.15 8.81
CA ASP A 186 -14.35 -2.66 9.77
C ASP A 186 -13.88 -1.35 10.44
N TYR A 187 -14.82 -0.68 11.09
CA TYR A 187 -14.61 0.59 11.77
C TYR A 187 -13.57 0.51 12.91
N ASN A 188 -13.60 -0.56 13.69
CA ASN A 188 -12.69 -0.74 14.83
C ASN A 188 -11.24 -0.91 14.35
N THR A 189 -11.05 -1.66 13.27
CA THR A 189 -9.73 -1.78 12.61
C THR A 189 -9.24 -0.42 12.13
N PHE A 190 -10.14 0.39 11.56
CA PHE A 190 -9.78 1.73 11.10
C PHE A 190 -9.32 2.63 12.26
N LEU A 191 -10.09 2.75 13.33
CA LEU A 191 -9.73 3.57 14.49
C LEU A 191 -8.37 3.18 15.09
N LYS A 192 -8.10 1.88 15.17
CA LYS A 192 -6.87 1.35 15.74
C LYS A 192 -5.63 1.64 14.88
N ASP A 193 -5.76 1.57 13.57
CA ASP A 193 -4.62 1.56 12.65
C ASP A 193 -4.40 2.88 11.91
N TYR A 194 -5.43 3.74 11.76
CA TYR A 194 -5.40 4.92 10.88
C TYR A 194 -5.79 6.23 11.56
N GLY A 195 -6.06 6.20 12.87
CA GLY A 195 -6.63 7.33 13.62
C GLY A 195 -5.62 8.38 14.07
N SER A 196 -4.87 9.03 13.19
CA SER A 196 -4.02 10.16 13.57
C SER A 196 -3.87 11.20 12.45
N PRO A 197 -4.98 11.90 12.05
CA PRO A 197 -4.91 12.89 10.97
C PRO A 197 -4.19 14.18 11.35
N GLU A 198 -4.09 14.50 12.64
CA GLU A 198 -3.55 15.79 13.16
C GLU A 198 -2.03 15.94 13.05
N ILE A 199 -1.33 14.83 12.74
CA ILE A 199 0.13 14.85 12.60
C ILE A 199 0.62 15.42 11.26
N PHE A 200 -0.30 15.73 10.34
CA PHE A 200 0.02 16.26 9.02
C PHE A 200 -0.24 17.76 8.94
N ASP A 201 0.77 18.51 8.59
CA ASP A 201 0.66 19.94 8.34
C ASP A 201 0.00 20.26 6.98
N PHE A 202 -0.14 21.53 6.65
CA PHE A 202 -0.73 21.97 5.38
C PHE A 202 0.06 21.48 4.15
N LYS A 203 1.39 21.51 4.23
CA LYS A 203 2.29 21.07 3.16
C LYS A 203 2.18 19.57 2.95
N ASP A 204 2.10 18.80 4.02
CA ASP A 204 1.87 17.36 3.97
C ASP A 204 0.55 17.05 3.26
N LYS A 205 -0.54 17.75 3.62
CA LYS A 205 -1.85 17.57 2.98
C LYS A 205 -1.84 17.93 1.50
N GLN A 206 -1.09 18.94 1.09
CA GLN A 206 -0.86 19.25 -0.32
C GLN A 206 -0.11 18.11 -1.03
N ASN A 207 0.98 17.62 -0.43
CA ASN A 207 1.75 16.51 -0.99
C ASN A 207 0.93 15.22 -1.09
N ILE A 208 0.08 14.94 -0.12
CA ILE A 208 -0.87 13.81 -0.18
C ILE A 208 -1.79 13.94 -1.40
N ARG A 209 -2.36 15.12 -1.66
CA ARG A 209 -3.19 15.36 -2.83
C ARG A 209 -2.42 15.20 -4.14
N LEU A 210 -1.16 15.62 -4.19
CA LEU A 210 -0.30 15.39 -5.36
C LEU A 210 -0.08 13.91 -5.64
N VAL A 211 0.18 13.11 -4.59
CA VAL A 211 0.40 11.66 -4.73
C VAL A 211 -0.88 10.92 -5.12
N LEU A 212 -2.01 11.25 -4.49
CA LEU A 212 -3.30 10.59 -4.74
C LEU A 212 -4.01 11.13 -6.00
N GLY A 213 -3.51 12.25 -6.55
CA GLY A 213 -4.06 12.91 -7.73
C GLY A 213 -5.43 13.53 -7.48
N ASP A 214 -6.26 13.58 -8.54
CA ASP A 214 -7.60 14.17 -8.53
C ASP A 214 -8.67 13.30 -7.85
N LEU A 215 -8.27 12.23 -7.15
CA LEU A 215 -9.22 11.28 -6.55
C LEU A 215 -10.20 11.95 -5.56
N TYR A 216 -9.75 12.95 -4.81
CA TYR A 216 -10.50 13.69 -3.79
C TYR A 216 -10.24 15.20 -3.88
N GLN A 217 -10.09 15.73 -5.08
CA GLN A 217 -10.09 17.18 -5.30
C GLN A 217 -11.55 17.65 -5.24
N ARG A 218 -11.90 18.31 -4.14
CA ARG A 218 -13.07 19.18 -4.03
C ARG A 218 -12.63 20.61 -4.04
#